data_4efe1e6e4b25cc07258e69eb326076df
#
_entry.id   4efe1e6e4b25cc07258e69eb326076df
#
_cell.length_a   1.000
_cell.length_b   1.000
_cell.length_c   1.000
_cell.angle_alpha   90.00
_cell.angle_beta   90.00
_cell.angle_gamma   90.00
#
_symmetry.space_group_name_H-M   'P 1'
#
loop_
_entity.id
_entity.type
_entity.pdbx_description
1 polymer ?
#
loop_
_entity_poly.entity_id
_entity_poly.type
_entity_poly.pdbx_seq_one_letter_code
_entity_poly.pdbx_strand_id
1 'polypeptide(L)'
;MDLIEIYLRVARADIALLKFTVESYEGTGIVRTIDRKKATVAVLAMPDALHHVRATLESLREYMDWHEIPAPEEQDDWLMQRVKGDEG
;
A
#
# COMPACT_ATOMS: atom_id res chain seq x y z
N MET A 1 12.25 9.91 -10.37
CA MET A 1 12.42 9.46 -8.99
C MET A 1 11.39 8.38 -8.70
N ASP A 2 11.88 7.25 -8.19
CA ASP A 2 11.00 6.12 -7.93
C ASP A 2 10.46 6.16 -6.52
N LEU A 3 9.15 5.93 -6.40
CA LEU A 3 8.53 5.80 -5.09
C LEU A 3 8.94 4.48 -4.46
N ILE A 4 9.05 4.48 -3.14
CA ILE A 4 9.33 3.26 -2.40
C ILE A 4 8.01 2.60 -2.08
N GLU A 5 7.90 1.30 -2.36
CA GLU A 5 6.66 0.56 -2.17
C GLU A 5 6.74 -0.28 -0.91
N ILE A 6 5.74 -0.11 -0.04
CA ILE A 6 5.61 -0.91 1.17
C ILE A 6 4.28 -1.63 1.05
N TYR A 7 4.32 -2.95 1.02
CA TYR A 7 3.10 -3.75 0.87
C TYR A 7 2.63 -4.21 2.23
N LEU A 8 1.36 -3.97 2.51
CA LEU A 8 0.76 -4.29 3.79
C LEU A 8 -0.50 -5.10 3.62
N ARG A 9 -0.76 -5.94 4.60
CA ARG A 9 -2.06 -6.58 4.75
C ARG A 9 -2.73 -5.97 5.98
N VAL A 10 -3.99 -5.56 5.82
CA VAL A 10 -4.74 -4.89 6.87
C VAL A 10 -6.17 -5.44 6.89
N ALA A 11 -6.94 -5.09 7.91
CA ALA A 11 -8.36 -5.40 7.88
C ALA A 11 -9.04 -4.48 6.86
N ARG A 12 -9.99 -5.01 6.11
CA ARG A 12 -10.68 -4.23 5.08
C ARG A 12 -11.29 -2.95 5.64
N ALA A 13 -11.84 -3.03 6.83
CA ALA A 13 -12.46 -1.88 7.47
C ALA A 13 -11.46 -0.77 7.80
N ASP A 14 -10.18 -1.11 7.86
CA ASP A 14 -9.13 -0.16 8.25
C ASP A 14 -8.45 0.51 7.07
N ILE A 15 -8.77 0.09 5.86
CA ILE A 15 -8.13 0.67 4.66
C ILE A 15 -8.36 2.17 4.56
N ALA A 16 -9.58 2.60 4.85
CA ALA A 16 -9.91 4.02 4.78
C ALA A 16 -9.12 4.84 5.79
N LEU A 17 -8.97 4.32 7.01
CA LEU A 17 -8.20 5.01 8.04
C LEU A 17 -6.73 5.09 7.65
N LEU A 18 -6.18 3.99 7.14
CA LEU A 18 -4.81 3.96 6.68
C LEU A 18 -4.57 4.99 5.58
N LYS A 19 -5.45 4.98 4.58
CA LYS A 19 -5.33 5.90 3.47
C LYS A 19 -5.43 7.35 3.93
N PHE A 20 -6.43 7.65 4.75
CA PHE A 20 -6.61 9.00 5.27
C PHE A 20 -5.38 9.48 6.03
N THR A 21 -4.87 8.62 6.91
CA THR A 21 -3.75 9.00 7.76
C THR A 21 -2.47 9.24 6.96
N VAL A 22 -2.14 8.32 6.05
CA VAL A 22 -0.93 8.44 5.25
C VAL A 22 -1.02 9.64 4.33
N GLU A 23 -2.16 9.82 3.67
CA GLU A 23 -2.31 10.87 2.67
C GLU A 23 -2.60 12.24 3.26
N SER A 24 -2.83 12.32 4.57
CA SER A 24 -3.02 13.60 5.22
C SER A 24 -1.72 14.41 5.32
N TYR A 25 -0.58 13.74 5.17
CA TYR A 25 0.72 14.40 5.15
C TYR A 25 1.11 14.64 3.70
N GLU A 26 0.86 15.85 3.27
CA GLU A 26 1.03 16.22 1.88
C GLU A 26 2.44 15.97 1.40
N GLY A 27 2.56 15.32 0.25
CA GLY A 27 3.86 15.09 -0.39
C GLY A 27 4.69 13.96 0.17
N THR A 28 4.15 13.17 1.13
CA THR A 28 4.94 12.08 1.72
C THR A 28 4.63 10.73 1.10
N GLY A 29 3.37 10.48 0.75
CA GLY A 29 3.03 9.19 0.17
C GLY A 29 1.56 9.08 -0.17
N ILE A 30 1.23 7.97 -0.80
CA ILE A 30 -0.15 7.64 -1.13
C ILE A 30 -0.37 6.16 -0.84
N VAL A 31 -1.64 5.77 -0.74
CA VAL A 31 -2.01 4.38 -0.49
C VAL A 31 -2.87 3.90 -1.65
N ARG A 32 -2.52 2.73 -2.18
CA ARG A 32 -3.28 2.11 -3.26
C ARG A 32 -3.74 0.73 -2.83
N THR A 33 -4.98 0.40 -3.13
CA THR A 33 -5.49 -0.94 -2.87
C THR A 33 -5.04 -1.86 -3.99
N ILE A 34 -4.29 -2.89 -3.64
CA ILE A 34 -3.79 -3.87 -4.60
C ILE A 34 -4.78 -5.00 -4.77
N ASP A 35 -5.28 -5.53 -3.66
CA ASP A 35 -6.24 -6.62 -3.69
C ASP A 35 -7.28 -6.37 -2.60
N ARG A 36 -8.47 -6.03 -3.04
CA ARG A 36 -9.55 -5.69 -2.13
C ARG A 36 -10.01 -6.88 -1.30
N LYS A 37 -10.06 -8.04 -1.92
CA LYS A 37 -10.52 -9.25 -1.23
C LYS A 37 -9.56 -9.67 -0.13
N LYS A 38 -8.27 -9.56 -0.39
CA LYS A 38 -7.25 -9.94 0.57
C LYS A 38 -6.84 -8.77 1.47
N ALA A 39 -7.44 -7.60 1.22
CA ALA A 39 -7.10 -6.38 1.96
C ALA A 39 -5.59 -6.10 1.90
N THR A 40 -5.04 -6.21 0.71
CA THR A 40 -3.64 -5.93 0.45
C THR A 40 -3.53 -4.53 -0.14
N VAL A 41 -2.67 -3.72 0.45
CA VAL A 41 -2.46 -2.35 0.00
C VAL A 41 -0.98 -2.09 -0.21
N ALA A 42 -0.68 -1.13 -1.07
CA ALA A 42 0.67 -0.64 -1.25
C ALA A 42 0.72 0.80 -0.76
N VAL A 43 1.67 1.07 0.13
CA VAL A 43 1.95 2.43 0.56
C VAL A 43 3.14 2.89 -0.28
N LEU A 44 2.93 3.93 -1.07
CA LEU A 44 3.96 4.44 -1.96
C LEU A 44 4.52 5.71 -1.34
N ALA A 45 5.78 5.65 -0.93
CA ALA A 45 6.40 6.72 -0.17
C ALA A 45 7.48 7.40 -0.99
N MET A 46 7.57 8.73 -0.86
CA MET A 46 8.71 9.46 -1.39
C MET A 46 9.96 9.01 -0.64
N PRO A 47 11.08 8.81 -1.33
CA PRO A 47 12.29 8.33 -0.64
C PRO A 47 12.72 9.21 0.53
N ASP A 48 12.63 10.52 0.40
CA ASP A 48 13.03 11.44 1.48
C ASP A 48 12.08 11.36 2.67
N ALA A 49 10.86 10.89 2.46
CA ALA A 49 9.84 10.84 3.51
C ALA A 49 9.64 9.43 4.05
N LEU A 50 10.45 8.48 3.63
CA LEU A 50 10.26 7.08 4.00
C LEU A 50 10.19 6.89 5.51
N HIS A 51 11.12 7.46 6.27
CA HIS A 51 11.11 7.27 7.71
C HIS A 51 9.88 7.89 8.36
N HIS A 52 9.39 8.98 7.79
CA HIS A 52 8.18 9.62 8.29
C HIS A 52 6.96 8.72 8.03
N VAL A 53 6.89 8.14 6.83
CA VAL A 53 5.81 7.23 6.49
C VAL A 53 5.84 6.01 7.40
N ARG A 54 7.03 5.44 7.64
CA ARG A 54 7.14 4.29 8.52
C ARG A 54 6.77 4.63 9.96
N ALA A 55 7.12 5.81 10.43
CA ALA A 55 6.73 6.24 11.77
C ALA A 55 5.21 6.39 11.86
N THR A 56 4.59 6.91 10.81
CA THR A 56 3.14 7.02 10.76
C THR A 56 2.49 5.64 10.82
N LEU A 57 3.02 4.69 10.06
CA LEU A 57 2.49 3.33 10.07
C LEU A 57 2.62 2.70 11.45
N GLU A 58 3.76 2.90 12.12
CA GLU A 58 3.93 2.35 13.46
C GLU A 58 2.95 2.97 14.45
N SER A 59 2.69 4.26 14.35
CA SER A 59 1.73 4.90 15.24
C SER A 59 0.32 4.36 15.02
N LEU A 60 0.01 3.92 13.82
CA LEU A 60 -1.30 3.34 13.52
C LEU A 60 -1.54 2.00 14.18
N ARG A 61 -0.49 1.34 14.68
CA ARG A 61 -0.65 0.06 15.37
C ARG A 61 -1.51 0.17 16.63
N GLU A 62 -1.65 1.37 17.17
CA GLU A 62 -2.54 1.59 18.30
C GLU A 62 -4.00 1.53 17.91
N TYR A 63 -4.30 1.71 16.63
CA TYR A 63 -5.68 1.82 16.15
C TYR A 63 -6.08 0.69 15.22
N MET A 64 -5.11 0.00 14.63
CA MET A 64 -5.39 -1.06 13.67
C MET A 64 -4.24 -2.02 13.61
N ASP A 65 -4.53 -3.24 13.18
CA ASP A 65 -3.50 -4.24 12.92
C ASP A 65 -3.08 -4.14 11.47
N TRP A 66 -1.77 -4.21 11.24
CA TRP A 66 -1.26 -4.33 9.88
C TRP A 66 0.03 -5.15 9.91
N HIS A 67 0.30 -5.79 8.78
CA HIS A 67 1.50 -6.60 8.61
C HIS A 67 2.15 -6.24 7.29
N GLU A 68 3.45 -6.01 7.35
CA GLU A 68 4.20 -5.80 6.11
C GLU A 68 4.39 -7.16 5.44
N ILE A 69 4.17 -7.20 4.12
CA ILE A 69 4.32 -8.41 3.33
C ILE A 69 5.27 -8.14 2.18
N PRO A 70 5.88 -9.17 1.60
CA PRO A 70 6.69 -8.95 0.41
C PRO A 70 5.81 -8.55 -0.76
N ALA A 71 6.42 -7.95 -1.78
CA ALA A 71 5.69 -7.55 -2.97
C ALA A 71 4.95 -8.75 -3.53
N PRO A 72 3.63 -8.65 -3.72
CA PRO A 72 2.86 -9.79 -4.21
C PRO A 72 3.22 -10.13 -5.65
N GLU A 73 3.53 -11.37 -5.89
CA GLU A 73 3.77 -11.83 -7.24
C GLU A 73 2.52 -11.70 -8.09
N GLU A 74 1.38 -11.86 -7.46
CA GLU A 74 0.09 -11.74 -8.12
C GLU A 74 -0.09 -10.38 -8.78
N GLN A 75 0.53 -9.37 -8.26
CA GLN A 75 0.42 -8.04 -8.83
C GLN A 75 1.02 -8.01 -10.22
N ASP A 76 2.20 -8.57 -10.37
CA ASP A 76 2.87 -8.65 -11.66
C ASP A 76 2.10 -9.55 -12.60
N ASP A 77 1.65 -10.68 -12.09
CA ASP A 77 0.84 -11.61 -12.88
C ASP A 77 -0.44 -10.95 -13.33
N TRP A 78 -1.05 -10.18 -12.46
CA TRP A 78 -2.28 -9.47 -12.79
C TRP A 78 -2.07 -8.51 -13.96
N LEU A 79 -0.97 -7.78 -13.95
CA LEU A 79 -0.65 -6.86 -15.04
C LEU A 79 -0.41 -7.62 -16.34
N MET A 80 0.31 -8.71 -16.26
CA MET A 80 0.59 -9.52 -17.43
C MET A 80 -0.69 -10.14 -17.96
N GLN A 81 -1.54 -10.60 -17.07
CA GLN A 81 -2.81 -11.19 -17.47
C GLN A 81 -3.71 -10.19 -18.17
N ARG A 82 -3.69 -8.95 -17.73
CA ARG A 82 -4.49 -7.93 -18.39
C ARG A 82 -4.03 -7.71 -19.82
N VAL A 83 -2.73 -7.66 -20.02
CA VAL A 83 -2.18 -7.50 -21.35
C VAL A 83 -2.57 -8.67 -22.22
N LYS A 84 -2.42 -9.88 -21.70
CA LYS A 84 -2.79 -11.09 -22.43
C LYS A 84 -4.29 -11.14 -22.70
N GLY A 85 -5.08 -10.73 -21.73
CA GLY A 85 -6.51 -10.71 -21.90
C GLY A 85 -6.94 -9.78 -23.00
N ASP A 86 -6.29 -8.64 -23.11
CA ASP A 86 -6.56 -7.68 -24.16
C ASP A 86 -6.20 -8.23 -25.53
N GLU A 87 -5.20 -9.04 -25.60
CA GLU A 87 -4.76 -9.65 -26.83
C GLU A 87 -5.66 -10.82 -27.25
N GLY A 88 -6.16 -11.51 -26.25
CA GLY A 88 -6.92 -12.71 -26.48
C GLY A 88 -8.37 -12.43 -26.68
#